data_2fe8bf7ece048189a4f518ff5aebd767
#
_entry.id   2fe8bf7ece048189a4f518ff5aebd767
#
_cell.length_a   1.000
_cell.length_b   1.000
_cell.length_c   1.000
_cell.angle_alpha   90.00
_cell.angle_beta   90.00
_cell.angle_gamma   90.00
#
_symmetry.space_group_name_H-M   'P 1'
#
loop_
_entity.id
_entity.type
_entity.pdbx_description
1 polymer ?
#
loop_
_entity_poly.entity_id
_entity_poly.type
_entity_poly.pdbx_seq_one_letter_code
_entity_poly.pdbx_strand_id
1 'polypeptide(L)'
;MNWLSGMWVFPGGRVDEDDYPENRDIFRAAQNAAIRETIEEADFKITSERLRYLSHWTTPEGVRKRFSTWFFVALTESEQSVTVDGGEISSHRWISPKKAIIASIEGDLRLMPPTYVTLLKLSEFNSIEELNLHMSEHRPLKYFPRLVTTKNDGMYFLYEGDAGYETASLDVNGPRHRTHLLDGKNNYIYEL
;
A
#
# COMPACT_ATOMS: atom_id res chain seq x y z
N MET A 1 16.50 -1.73 15.75
CA MET A 1 16.02 -0.50 15.13
C MET A 1 14.80 -0.83 14.29
N ASN A 2 13.65 -0.24 14.58
CA ASN A 2 12.44 -0.49 13.78
C ASN A 2 12.57 0.35 12.49
N TRP A 3 12.89 -0.29 11.38
CA TRP A 3 13.14 0.36 10.09
C TRP A 3 11.88 1.03 9.49
N LEU A 4 10.70 0.77 10.07
CA LEU A 4 9.43 1.42 9.73
C LEU A 4 9.21 2.74 10.50
N SER A 5 10.06 3.06 11.48
CA SER A 5 9.90 4.29 12.26
C SER A 5 10.02 5.53 11.35
N GLY A 6 9.04 6.42 11.44
CA GLY A 6 8.96 7.63 10.61
C GLY A 6 8.47 7.41 9.18
N MET A 7 7.95 6.21 8.85
CA MET A 7 7.25 5.98 7.59
C MET A 7 5.78 6.37 7.73
N TRP A 8 5.24 6.96 6.68
CA TRP A 8 3.80 7.20 6.57
C TRP A 8 3.13 5.97 5.97
N VAL A 9 2.07 5.55 6.61
CA VAL A 9 1.28 4.36 6.25
C VAL A 9 -0.21 4.70 6.25
N PHE A 10 -1.01 3.89 5.59
CA PHE A 10 -2.46 3.91 5.79
C PHE A 10 -2.79 3.24 7.13
N PRO A 11 -3.93 3.57 7.77
CA PRO A 11 -4.42 2.84 8.93
C PRO A 11 -4.49 1.35 8.64
N GLY A 12 -4.06 0.51 9.60
CA GLY A 12 -4.13 -0.92 9.43
C GLY A 12 -3.15 -1.71 10.27
N GLY A 13 -3.52 -2.94 10.57
CA GLY A 13 -2.77 -3.86 11.42
C GLY A 13 -2.92 -5.32 11.00
N ARG A 14 -2.87 -6.19 11.97
CA ARG A 14 -3.00 -7.63 11.75
C ARG A 14 -4.46 -8.04 11.75
N VAL A 15 -4.73 -9.13 11.07
CA VAL A 15 -5.98 -9.86 11.24
C VAL A 15 -5.87 -10.66 12.54
N ASP A 16 -6.72 -10.34 13.50
CA ASP A 16 -6.80 -11.01 14.79
C ASP A 16 -7.86 -12.12 14.76
N GLU A 17 -7.89 -12.96 15.79
CA GLU A 17 -8.83 -14.08 15.87
C GLU A 17 -10.29 -13.62 15.86
N ASP A 18 -10.59 -12.50 16.50
CA ASP A 18 -11.93 -11.91 16.60
C ASP A 18 -12.41 -11.27 15.29
N ASP A 19 -11.52 -11.04 14.34
CA ASP A 19 -11.87 -10.52 13.02
C ASP A 19 -12.47 -11.61 12.11
N TYR A 20 -12.28 -12.90 12.44
CA TYR A 20 -12.77 -13.99 11.62
C TYR A 20 -14.27 -14.22 11.78
N PRO A 21 -15.02 -14.29 10.66
CA PRO A 21 -16.41 -14.80 10.71
C PRO A 21 -16.43 -16.30 11.02
N GLU A 22 -17.63 -16.83 11.34
CA GLU A 22 -17.83 -18.26 11.67
C GLU A 22 -17.28 -19.21 10.59
N ASN A 23 -17.40 -18.85 9.32
CA ASN A 23 -16.91 -19.66 8.19
C ASN A 23 -15.39 -19.52 7.95
N ARG A 24 -14.67 -18.81 8.79
CA ARG A 24 -13.21 -18.59 8.72
C ARG A 24 -12.71 -17.99 7.39
N ASP A 25 -13.54 -17.20 6.72
CA ASP A 25 -13.16 -16.49 5.48
C ASP A 25 -12.11 -15.42 5.77
N ILE A 26 -10.89 -15.65 5.31
CA ILE A 26 -9.75 -14.75 5.51
C ILE A 26 -9.95 -13.37 4.84
N PHE A 27 -10.65 -13.30 3.73
CA PHE A 27 -10.90 -12.02 3.06
C PHE A 27 -11.86 -11.16 3.89
N ARG A 28 -12.91 -11.77 4.45
CA ARG A 28 -13.83 -11.10 5.37
C ARG A 28 -13.12 -10.70 6.66
N ALA A 29 -12.26 -11.55 7.19
CA ALA A 29 -11.44 -11.22 8.35
C ALA A 29 -10.53 -10.00 8.06
N ALA A 30 -9.90 -9.94 6.89
CA ALA A 30 -9.10 -8.77 6.49
C ALA A 30 -9.94 -7.48 6.35
N GLN A 31 -11.19 -7.56 5.88
CA GLN A 31 -12.10 -6.41 5.87
C GLN A 31 -12.46 -5.95 7.29
N ASN A 32 -12.77 -6.89 8.18
CA ASN A 32 -13.09 -6.59 9.58
C ASN A 32 -11.90 -5.98 10.30
N ALA A 33 -10.70 -6.52 10.12
CA ALA A 33 -9.46 -5.94 10.63
C ALA A 33 -9.25 -4.50 10.12
N ALA A 34 -9.42 -4.24 8.83
CA ALA A 34 -9.27 -2.90 8.26
C ALA A 34 -10.26 -1.89 8.88
N ILE A 35 -11.50 -2.32 9.19
CA ILE A 35 -12.49 -1.49 9.86
C ILE A 35 -12.08 -1.22 11.31
N ARG A 36 -11.75 -2.28 12.05
CA ARG A 36 -11.33 -2.19 13.46
C ARG A 36 -10.13 -1.27 13.62
N GLU A 37 -9.05 -1.53 12.88
CA GLU A 37 -7.81 -0.74 12.94
C GLU A 37 -8.05 0.74 12.56
N THR A 38 -8.91 1.02 11.57
CA THR A 38 -9.23 2.41 11.20
C THR A 38 -9.96 3.14 12.32
N ILE A 39 -10.80 2.44 13.10
CA ILE A 39 -11.47 3.01 14.27
C ILE A 39 -10.45 3.20 15.40
N GLU A 40 -9.62 2.20 15.69
CA GLU A 40 -8.66 2.23 16.78
C GLU A 40 -7.58 3.30 16.57
N GLU A 41 -7.01 3.39 15.36
CA GLU A 41 -5.90 4.28 15.05
C GLU A 41 -6.33 5.72 14.71
N ALA A 42 -7.54 5.91 14.15
CA ALA A 42 -7.96 7.19 13.58
C ALA A 42 -9.31 7.71 14.10
N ASP A 43 -10.00 6.94 14.95
CA ASP A 43 -11.40 7.21 15.38
C ASP A 43 -12.34 7.46 14.18
N PHE A 44 -12.03 6.80 13.04
CA PHE A 44 -12.74 7.01 11.79
C PHE A 44 -13.64 5.82 11.48
N LYS A 45 -14.97 6.05 11.49
CA LYS A 45 -15.97 4.99 11.31
C LYS A 45 -16.24 4.72 9.84
N ILE A 46 -15.99 3.49 9.41
CA ILE A 46 -16.28 2.98 8.08
C ILE A 46 -17.11 1.69 8.19
N THR A 47 -17.82 1.35 7.12
CA THR A 47 -18.59 0.10 7.05
C THR A 47 -18.11 -0.78 5.90
N SER A 48 -18.38 -2.07 5.99
CA SER A 48 -17.94 -3.05 4.99
C SER A 48 -18.50 -2.76 3.57
N GLU A 49 -19.71 -2.18 3.49
CA GLU A 49 -20.35 -1.83 2.21
C GLU A 49 -19.60 -0.72 1.47
N ARG A 50 -18.86 0.12 2.20
CA ARG A 50 -18.05 1.21 1.65
C ARG A 50 -16.63 0.82 1.31
N LEU A 51 -16.17 -0.36 1.75
CA LEU A 51 -14.86 -0.88 1.41
C LEU A 51 -14.84 -1.46 0.00
N ARG A 52 -13.82 -1.09 -0.75
CA ARG A 52 -13.49 -1.67 -2.05
C ARG A 52 -12.11 -2.29 -1.99
N TYR A 53 -11.97 -3.52 -2.46
CA TYR A 53 -10.69 -4.21 -2.51
C TYR A 53 -9.85 -3.66 -3.65
N LEU A 54 -8.72 -3.03 -3.29
CA LEU A 54 -7.85 -2.33 -4.24
C LEU A 54 -6.70 -3.21 -4.73
N SER A 55 -5.94 -3.80 -3.81
CA SER A 55 -4.77 -4.60 -4.16
C SER A 55 -4.34 -5.52 -3.02
N HIS A 56 -3.50 -6.50 -3.36
CA HIS A 56 -2.88 -7.40 -2.41
C HIS A 56 -1.36 -7.41 -2.59
N TRP A 57 -0.66 -7.23 -1.49
CA TRP A 57 0.80 -7.16 -1.47
C TRP A 57 1.38 -8.27 -0.60
N THR A 58 2.35 -9.00 -1.14
CA THR A 58 3.12 -9.98 -0.37
C THR A 58 4.55 -9.50 -0.25
N THR A 59 5.11 -9.52 0.96
CA THR A 59 6.52 -9.19 1.17
C THR A 59 7.41 -10.09 0.33
N PRO A 60 8.49 -9.57 -0.32
CA PRO A 60 9.42 -10.36 -1.10
C PRO A 60 9.97 -11.58 -0.38
N GLU A 61 10.37 -12.59 -1.13
CA GLU A 61 11.12 -13.73 -0.59
C GLU A 61 12.49 -13.27 -0.09
N GLY A 62 13.04 -13.99 0.89
CA GLY A 62 14.33 -13.67 1.52
C GLY A 62 14.26 -12.61 2.62
N VAL A 63 13.13 -11.95 2.82
CA VAL A 63 12.93 -11.03 3.95
C VAL A 63 12.50 -11.82 5.19
N ARG A 64 13.16 -11.55 6.33
CA ARG A 64 12.96 -12.30 7.59
C ARG A 64 11.52 -12.33 8.07
N LYS A 65 10.78 -11.24 7.93
CA LYS A 65 9.38 -11.10 8.34
C LYS A 65 8.53 -10.78 7.11
N ARG A 66 7.65 -11.69 6.76
CA ARG A 66 6.80 -11.56 5.58
C ARG A 66 5.36 -11.27 6.00
N PHE A 67 4.72 -10.41 5.23
CA PHE A 67 3.34 -10.01 5.37
C PHE A 67 2.58 -10.32 4.09
N SER A 68 1.31 -10.60 4.25
CA SER A 68 0.30 -10.72 3.19
C SER A 68 -0.75 -9.66 3.52
N THR A 69 -0.77 -8.58 2.75
CA THR A 69 -1.50 -7.35 3.10
C THR A 69 -2.56 -7.04 2.05
N TRP A 70 -3.81 -6.98 2.47
CA TRP A 70 -4.92 -6.47 1.65
C TRP A 70 -5.01 -4.97 1.79
N PHE A 71 -5.08 -4.26 0.67
CA PHE A 71 -5.35 -2.84 0.62
C PHE A 71 -6.79 -2.62 0.19
N PHE A 72 -7.49 -1.82 0.98
CA PHE A 72 -8.86 -1.42 0.71
C PHE A 72 -8.94 0.09 0.54
N VAL A 73 -9.94 0.55 -0.21
CA VAL A 73 -10.35 1.95 -0.26
C VAL A 73 -11.73 2.06 0.37
N ALA A 74 -11.88 2.95 1.33
CA ALA A 74 -13.17 3.33 1.90
C ALA A 74 -13.70 4.56 1.15
N LEU A 75 -14.85 4.40 0.48
CA LEU A 75 -15.53 5.50 -0.20
C LEU A 75 -16.41 6.23 0.80
N THR A 76 -16.05 7.45 1.17
CA THR A 76 -16.78 8.27 2.14
C THR A 76 -17.09 9.65 1.58
N GLU A 77 -18.29 10.15 1.85
CA GLU A 77 -18.74 11.49 1.47
C GLU A 77 -18.58 12.51 2.60
N SER A 78 -18.30 12.05 3.82
CA SER A 78 -18.18 12.91 4.99
C SER A 78 -16.74 13.12 5.40
N GLU A 79 -16.35 14.38 5.60
CA GLU A 79 -15.16 14.75 6.35
C GLU A 79 -15.42 14.45 7.84
N GLN A 80 -14.96 13.30 8.31
CA GLN A 80 -14.91 13.03 9.73
C GLN A 80 -13.59 13.60 10.27
N SER A 81 -13.62 14.12 11.50
CA SER A 81 -12.38 14.48 12.21
C SER A 81 -11.64 13.20 12.56
N VAL A 82 -10.34 13.18 12.27
CA VAL A 82 -9.45 12.10 12.70
C VAL A 82 -8.86 12.46 14.06
N THR A 83 -8.95 11.53 14.99
CA THR A 83 -8.29 11.63 16.28
C THR A 83 -7.33 10.45 16.40
N VAL A 84 -6.02 10.72 16.45
CA VAL A 84 -5.02 9.67 16.63
C VAL A 84 -4.97 9.21 18.08
N ASP A 85 -4.73 7.92 18.28
CA ASP A 85 -4.66 7.29 19.59
C ASP A 85 -3.51 7.79 20.46
N GLY A 86 -2.47 8.40 19.85
CA GLY A 86 -1.27 8.91 20.53
C GLY A 86 -0.33 7.81 21.04
N GLY A 87 -0.62 6.55 20.76
CA GLY A 87 0.20 5.39 21.13
C GLY A 87 1.04 4.90 19.97
N GLU A 88 0.42 4.19 19.03
CA GLU A 88 1.11 3.65 17.85
C GLU A 88 1.23 4.71 16.75
N ILE A 89 0.23 5.57 16.59
CA ILE A 89 0.22 6.67 15.61
C ILE A 89 0.50 8.00 16.29
N SER A 90 1.58 8.64 15.87
CA SER A 90 2.01 9.94 16.39
C SER A 90 1.44 11.13 15.61
N SER A 91 1.01 10.95 14.37
CA SER A 91 0.52 12.02 13.50
C SER A 91 -0.40 11.46 12.41
N HIS A 92 -1.36 12.27 11.99
CA HIS A 92 -2.18 12.00 10.82
C HIS A 92 -2.15 13.16 9.83
N ARG A 93 -2.46 12.90 8.57
CA ARG A 93 -2.54 13.92 7.54
C ARG A 93 -3.55 13.54 6.47
N TRP A 94 -4.56 14.39 6.26
CA TRP A 94 -5.37 14.33 5.04
C TRP A 94 -4.61 14.95 3.89
N ILE A 95 -4.36 14.18 2.85
CA ILE A 95 -3.58 14.61 1.70
C ILE A 95 -4.10 13.93 0.43
N SER A 96 -4.19 14.68 -0.67
CA SER A 96 -4.52 14.06 -1.95
C SER A 96 -3.39 13.17 -2.45
N PRO A 97 -3.68 12.07 -3.18
CA PRO A 97 -2.65 11.17 -3.71
C PRO A 97 -1.54 11.91 -4.48
N LYS A 98 -1.91 12.85 -5.35
CA LYS A 98 -0.93 13.66 -6.13
C LYS A 98 0.01 14.45 -5.23
N LYS A 99 -0.52 15.10 -4.19
CA LYS A 99 0.31 15.87 -3.23
C LYS A 99 1.20 14.95 -2.38
N ALA A 100 0.70 13.76 -2.01
CA ALA A 100 1.49 12.79 -1.26
C ALA A 100 2.69 12.27 -2.07
N ILE A 101 2.51 12.02 -3.38
CA ILE A 101 3.59 11.64 -4.28
C ILE A 101 4.64 12.76 -4.38
N ILE A 102 4.22 14.01 -4.58
CA ILE A 102 5.13 15.17 -4.63
C ILE A 102 5.93 15.27 -3.33
N ALA A 103 5.26 15.24 -2.19
CA ALA A 103 5.92 15.32 -0.88
C ALA A 103 6.89 14.13 -0.63
N SER A 104 6.60 12.95 -1.20
CA SER A 104 7.53 11.82 -1.15
C SER A 104 8.78 12.04 -2.00
N ILE A 105 8.63 12.61 -3.19
CA ILE A 105 9.77 12.96 -4.08
C ILE A 105 10.64 14.04 -3.43
N GLU A 106 10.04 15.03 -2.80
CA GLU A 106 10.72 16.13 -2.08
C GLU A 106 11.40 15.63 -0.79
N GLY A 107 10.98 14.48 -0.26
CA GLY A 107 11.54 13.87 0.94
C GLY A 107 10.80 14.18 2.24
N ASP A 108 9.67 14.90 2.16
CA ASP A 108 8.82 15.25 3.30
C ASP A 108 8.00 14.06 3.81
N LEU A 109 7.63 13.14 2.92
CA LEU A 109 6.93 11.91 3.26
C LEU A 109 7.77 10.69 2.86
N ARG A 110 8.21 9.92 3.87
CA ARG A 110 8.87 8.65 3.64
C ARG A 110 7.82 7.57 3.49
N LEU A 111 7.77 6.94 2.33
CA LEU A 111 6.78 5.91 1.98
C LEU A 111 7.48 4.59 1.66
N MET A 112 6.85 3.48 2.02
CA MET A 112 7.24 2.17 1.49
C MET A 112 6.67 1.97 0.09
N PRO A 113 7.30 1.14 -0.76
CA PRO A 113 6.83 0.89 -2.13
C PRO A 113 5.34 0.53 -2.24
N PRO A 114 4.74 -0.32 -1.38
CA PRO A 114 3.30 -0.59 -1.45
C PRO A 114 2.43 0.66 -1.27
N THR A 115 2.76 1.52 -0.30
CA THR A 115 2.03 2.77 -0.07
C THR A 115 2.24 3.75 -1.22
N TYR A 116 3.48 3.88 -1.70
CA TYR A 116 3.82 4.77 -2.81
C TYR A 116 3.10 4.38 -4.11
N VAL A 117 3.18 3.11 -4.50
CA VAL A 117 2.52 2.60 -5.73
C VAL A 117 1.00 2.70 -5.61
N THR A 118 0.44 2.43 -4.42
CA THR A 118 -1.00 2.61 -4.17
C THR A 118 -1.42 4.07 -4.39
N LEU A 119 -0.69 5.03 -3.81
CA LEU A 119 -0.96 6.47 -4.02
C LEU A 119 -0.80 6.87 -5.49
N LEU A 120 0.22 6.35 -6.17
CA LEU A 120 0.45 6.61 -7.58
C LEU A 120 -0.76 6.16 -8.42
N LYS A 121 -1.24 4.93 -8.19
CA LYS A 121 -2.44 4.41 -8.87
C LYS A 121 -3.70 5.22 -8.55
N LEU A 122 -3.92 5.58 -7.29
CA LEU A 122 -5.04 6.44 -6.90
C LEU A 122 -4.94 7.84 -7.51
N SER A 123 -3.74 8.33 -7.80
CA SER A 123 -3.54 9.66 -8.42
C SER A 123 -3.97 9.74 -9.89
N GLU A 124 -4.20 8.59 -10.54
CA GLU A 124 -4.68 8.51 -11.93
C GLU A 124 -6.18 8.91 -12.04
N PHE A 125 -6.94 8.82 -10.94
CA PHE A 125 -8.37 9.13 -10.92
C PHE A 125 -8.63 10.57 -10.47
N ASN A 126 -9.64 11.20 -11.08
CA ASN A 126 -10.02 12.59 -10.80
C ASN A 126 -11.26 12.68 -9.91
N SER A 127 -12.02 11.59 -9.76
CA SER A 127 -13.20 11.52 -8.91
C SER A 127 -13.39 10.15 -8.26
N ILE A 128 -14.24 10.11 -7.22
CA ILE A 128 -14.62 8.87 -6.53
C ILE A 128 -15.43 7.97 -7.49
N GLU A 129 -16.26 8.56 -8.35
CA GLU A 129 -17.08 7.85 -9.33
C GLU A 129 -16.20 7.13 -10.36
N GLU A 130 -15.18 7.82 -10.88
CA GLU A 130 -14.21 7.25 -11.82
C GLU A 130 -13.46 6.07 -11.18
N LEU A 131 -12.96 6.23 -9.96
CA LEU A 131 -12.32 5.17 -9.20
C LEU A 131 -13.27 3.98 -8.96
N ASN A 132 -14.51 4.25 -8.50
CA ASN A 132 -15.47 3.20 -8.21
C ASN A 132 -15.87 2.42 -9.47
N LEU A 133 -16.03 3.10 -10.61
CA LEU A 133 -16.28 2.47 -11.90
C LEU A 133 -15.10 1.56 -12.28
N HIS A 134 -13.88 2.09 -12.26
CA HIS A 134 -12.68 1.30 -12.55
C HIS A 134 -12.59 0.04 -11.69
N MET A 135 -12.81 0.17 -10.38
CA MET A 135 -12.74 -0.98 -9.46
C MET A 135 -13.88 -2.00 -9.66
N SER A 136 -15.01 -1.61 -10.27
CA SER A 136 -16.08 -2.53 -10.64
C SER A 136 -15.78 -3.33 -11.91
N GLU A 137 -14.98 -2.78 -12.81
CA GLU A 137 -14.66 -3.38 -14.12
C GLU A 137 -13.35 -4.18 -14.11
N HIS A 138 -12.46 -3.91 -13.14
CA HIS A 138 -11.13 -4.49 -13.11
C HIS A 138 -10.91 -5.31 -11.83
N ARG A 139 -10.14 -6.38 -11.98
CA ARG A 139 -9.75 -7.21 -10.83
C ARG A 139 -8.67 -6.49 -10.00
N PRO A 140 -8.70 -6.64 -8.66
CA PRO A 140 -7.66 -6.12 -7.79
C PRO A 140 -6.28 -6.64 -8.18
N LEU A 141 -5.30 -5.74 -8.16
CA LEU A 141 -3.91 -6.07 -8.50
C LEU A 141 -3.26 -6.90 -7.38
N LYS A 142 -2.43 -7.86 -7.77
CA LYS A 142 -1.64 -8.66 -6.83
C LYS A 142 -0.15 -8.40 -7.09
N TYR A 143 0.57 -8.07 -6.03
CA TYR A 143 2.00 -7.79 -6.10
C TYR A 143 2.78 -8.81 -5.28
N PHE A 144 3.69 -9.52 -5.94
CA PHE A 144 4.68 -10.43 -5.35
C PHE A 144 6.08 -9.94 -5.73
N PRO A 145 6.58 -8.87 -5.11
CA PRO A 145 7.82 -8.26 -5.56
C PRO A 145 9.01 -9.22 -5.45
N ARG A 146 9.92 -9.15 -6.43
CA ARG A 146 11.28 -9.69 -6.30
C ARG A 146 12.20 -8.59 -5.83
N LEU A 147 12.91 -8.83 -4.71
CA LEU A 147 13.83 -7.84 -4.14
C LEU A 147 15.23 -8.04 -4.72
N VAL A 148 15.79 -6.98 -5.27
CA VAL A 148 17.19 -6.89 -5.67
C VAL A 148 17.84 -5.78 -4.86
N THR A 149 18.86 -6.11 -4.09
CA THR A 149 19.62 -5.14 -3.29
C THR A 149 20.98 -4.92 -3.92
N THR A 150 21.32 -3.66 -4.12
CA THR A 150 22.64 -3.25 -4.65
C THR A 150 23.47 -2.60 -3.54
N LYS A 151 24.79 -2.62 -3.67
CA LYS A 151 25.69 -2.07 -2.63
C LYS A 151 25.59 -0.55 -2.50
N ASN A 152 25.39 0.15 -3.61
CA ASN A 152 25.52 1.62 -3.67
C ASN A 152 24.27 2.31 -4.24
N ASP A 153 23.27 1.55 -4.68
CA ASP A 153 22.13 2.07 -5.43
C ASP A 153 20.79 1.60 -4.83
N GLY A 154 20.75 1.30 -3.55
CA GLY A 154 19.52 1.01 -2.81
C GLY A 154 18.88 -0.34 -3.13
N MET A 155 17.55 -0.35 -3.12
CA MET A 155 16.74 -1.55 -3.29
C MET A 155 15.81 -1.40 -4.50
N TYR A 156 15.70 -2.47 -5.28
CA TYR A 156 14.75 -2.56 -6.37
C TYR A 156 13.69 -3.62 -6.04
N PHE A 157 12.44 -3.26 -6.24
CA PHE A 157 11.30 -4.15 -6.12
C PHE A 157 10.74 -4.36 -7.53
N LEU A 158 11.05 -5.52 -8.12
CA LEU A 158 10.59 -5.89 -9.45
C LEU A 158 9.20 -6.53 -9.34
N TYR A 159 8.30 -6.15 -10.22
CA TYR A 159 6.94 -6.68 -10.27
C TYR A 159 6.74 -7.55 -11.51
N GLU A 160 5.70 -8.36 -11.52
CA GLU A 160 5.31 -9.15 -12.68
C GLU A 160 5.20 -8.26 -13.93
N GLY A 161 5.76 -8.74 -15.06
CA GLY A 161 5.91 -7.97 -16.29
C GLY A 161 7.24 -7.24 -16.43
N ASP A 162 8.07 -7.13 -15.37
CA ASP A 162 9.45 -6.67 -15.50
C ASP A 162 10.32 -7.76 -16.14
N ALA A 163 11.16 -7.41 -17.11
CA ALA A 163 12.03 -8.36 -17.80
C ALA A 163 12.95 -9.14 -16.86
N GLY A 164 13.37 -8.53 -15.76
CA GLY A 164 14.23 -9.15 -14.75
C GLY A 164 13.47 -9.88 -13.62
N TYR A 165 12.15 -9.93 -13.66
CA TYR A 165 11.33 -10.45 -12.55
C TYR A 165 11.64 -11.90 -12.21
N GLU A 166 11.68 -12.81 -13.21
CA GLU A 166 11.89 -14.24 -12.98
C GLU A 166 13.27 -14.56 -12.41
N THR A 167 14.29 -13.80 -12.81
CA THR A 167 15.68 -14.02 -12.43
C THR A 167 16.14 -13.13 -11.27
N ALA A 168 15.28 -12.22 -10.79
CA ALA A 168 15.63 -11.19 -9.82
C ALA A 168 16.89 -10.42 -10.23
N SER A 169 16.99 -10.02 -11.52
CA SER A 169 18.16 -9.36 -12.09
C SER A 169 17.79 -8.01 -12.72
N LEU A 170 18.68 -7.02 -12.55
CA LEU A 170 18.51 -5.69 -13.15
C LEU A 170 19.03 -5.63 -14.59
N ASP A 171 19.87 -6.58 -15.00
CA ASP A 171 20.64 -6.56 -16.25
C ASP A 171 19.88 -7.16 -17.45
N VAL A 172 18.66 -7.65 -17.25
CA VAL A 172 17.84 -8.23 -18.31
C VAL A 172 17.24 -7.11 -19.15
N ASN A 173 17.49 -7.11 -20.46
CA ASN A 173 16.88 -6.15 -21.39
C ASN A 173 15.40 -6.47 -21.62
N GLY A 174 14.56 -5.43 -21.73
CA GLY A 174 13.14 -5.55 -21.98
C GLY A 174 12.29 -4.62 -21.11
N PRO A 175 10.98 -4.87 -20.99
CA PRO A 175 10.05 -4.06 -20.21
C PRO A 175 10.50 -3.82 -18.78
N ARG A 176 10.14 -2.68 -18.22
CA ARG A 176 10.41 -2.30 -16.83
C ARG A 176 9.12 -2.14 -16.06
N HIS A 177 9.01 -2.86 -14.95
CA HIS A 177 7.93 -2.72 -13.99
C HIS A 177 8.51 -2.89 -12.59
N ARG A 178 9.02 -1.81 -12.02
CA ARG A 178 9.77 -1.84 -10.77
C ARG A 178 9.66 -0.56 -9.96
N THR A 179 9.92 -0.65 -8.66
CA THR A 179 10.21 0.51 -7.83
C THR A 179 11.66 0.46 -7.38
N HIS A 180 12.37 1.55 -7.59
CA HIS A 180 13.68 1.81 -7.01
C HIS A 180 13.51 2.63 -5.74
N LEU A 181 14.00 2.12 -4.62
CA LEU A 181 13.99 2.79 -3.32
C LEU A 181 15.43 3.12 -2.91
N LEU A 182 15.76 4.40 -2.91
CA LEU A 182 17.06 4.92 -2.50
C LEU A 182 16.87 6.07 -1.51
N ASP A 183 17.56 6.02 -0.38
CA ASP A 183 17.52 7.05 0.68
C ASP A 183 16.10 7.42 1.15
N GLY A 184 15.19 6.44 1.13
CA GLY A 184 13.78 6.64 1.51
C GLY A 184 12.91 7.26 0.42
N LYS A 185 13.46 7.50 -0.77
CA LYS A 185 12.73 8.00 -1.94
C LYS A 185 12.41 6.87 -2.90
N ASN A 186 11.17 6.85 -3.38
CA ASN A 186 10.71 5.89 -4.37
C ASN A 186 10.75 6.49 -5.78
N ASN A 187 11.20 5.71 -6.74
CA ASN A 187 11.05 5.97 -8.16
C ASN A 187 10.40 4.76 -8.81
N TYR A 188 9.16 4.91 -9.27
CA TYR A 188 8.42 3.85 -9.97
C TYR A 188 8.67 3.97 -11.47
N ILE A 189 9.12 2.87 -12.05
CA ILE A 189 9.46 2.76 -13.47
C ILE A 189 8.50 1.74 -14.09
N TYR A 190 7.75 2.19 -15.08
CA TYR A 190 6.85 1.35 -15.88
C TYR A 190 7.04 1.70 -17.36
N GLU A 191 7.72 0.80 -18.09
CA GLU A 191 8.05 0.92 -19.51
C GLU A 191 7.72 -0.43 -20.17
N LEU A 192 6.92 -0.42 -21.21
CA LEU A 192 6.50 -1.60 -21.98
C LEU A 192 7.38 -1.84 -23.20
#